data_c4d5d63d39b29beaa30dd8ef893aecc0
#
_entry.id   c4d5d63d39b29beaa30dd8ef893aecc0
#
_cell.length_a   1.000
_cell.length_b   1.000
_cell.length_c   1.000
_cell.angle_alpha   90.00
_cell.angle_beta   90.00
_cell.angle_gamma   90.00
#
_symmetry.space_group_name_H-M   'P 1'
#
loop_
_entity.id
_entity.type
_entity.pdbx_description
1 polymer ?
#
loop_
_entity_poly.entity_id
_entity_poly.type
_entity_poly.pdbx_seq_one_letter_code
_entity_poly.pdbx_strand_id
1 'polypeptide(L)'
;YWFGYGSRSVRLWLRLFDQKGSELASWIERLPDSAAGFAIDSEQIRKTYDTGPFTGQLFIHVLNATGHDVVKYALDVYDDDGDTLSCTHDANAWPAELYAGLPAPDTGERVTLWIQNSHPTKIPSNSIGLNRMGSRDVFRFEKDIAPFASHGLDIGASLPQLSWPEQIEIQA
;
A
#
# COMPACT_ATOMS: atom_id res chain seq x y z
N TYR A 1 9.85 1.27 8.90
CA TYR A 1 10.30 0.86 10.24
C TYR A 1 9.54 -0.40 10.66
N TRP A 2 10.26 -1.37 11.19
CA TRP A 2 9.72 -2.65 11.61
C TRP A 2 10.09 -2.91 13.06
N PHE A 3 9.12 -3.34 13.85
CA PHE A 3 9.34 -3.72 15.26
C PHE A 3 8.92 -5.16 15.43
N GLY A 4 9.84 -6.01 15.85
CA GLY A 4 9.57 -7.40 16.20
C GLY A 4 9.45 -7.55 17.72
N TYR A 5 8.43 -8.24 18.16
CA TYR A 5 8.22 -8.60 19.57
C TYR A 5 8.23 -10.12 19.72
N GLY A 6 9.06 -10.62 20.60
CA GLY A 6 8.99 -11.99 21.11
C GLY A 6 9.72 -13.05 20.31
N SER A 7 10.17 -12.80 19.09
CA SER A 7 10.87 -13.80 18.29
C SER A 7 12.36 -13.56 18.19
N ARG A 8 13.10 -14.66 18.22
CA ARG A 8 14.51 -14.69 17.84
C ARG A 8 14.59 -15.14 16.38
N SER A 9 15.20 -14.34 15.50
CA SER A 9 15.48 -14.71 14.10
C SER A 9 14.31 -14.57 13.12
N VAL A 10 13.42 -13.60 13.30
CA VAL A 10 12.43 -13.27 12.27
C VAL A 10 13.15 -12.82 11.01
N ARG A 11 12.74 -13.36 9.89
CA ARG A 11 13.22 -12.96 8.57
C ARG A 11 12.06 -12.39 7.77
N LEU A 12 12.37 -11.38 6.97
CA LEU A 12 11.44 -10.81 6.00
C LEU A 12 11.86 -11.26 4.60
N TRP A 13 10.97 -11.90 3.87
CA TRP A 13 11.13 -12.11 2.45
C TRP A 13 10.45 -10.96 1.73
N LEU A 14 11.23 -10.20 1.00
CA LEU A 14 10.81 -8.99 0.29
C LEU A 14 10.84 -9.25 -1.21
N ARG A 15 9.78 -8.80 -1.89
CA ARG A 15 9.66 -8.84 -3.35
C ARG A 15 9.21 -7.49 -3.84
N LEU A 16 9.93 -6.94 -4.80
CA LEU A 16 9.66 -5.64 -5.40
C LEU A 16 9.07 -5.84 -6.79
N PHE A 17 7.94 -5.22 -7.05
CA PHE A 17 7.27 -5.28 -8.34
C PHE A 17 7.09 -3.88 -8.92
N ASP A 18 7.20 -3.77 -10.24
CA ASP A 18 6.82 -2.55 -10.95
C ASP A 18 5.30 -2.36 -10.99
N GLN A 19 4.85 -1.25 -11.55
CA GLN A 19 3.42 -0.92 -11.66
C GLN A 19 2.63 -1.96 -12.47
N LYS A 20 3.28 -2.70 -13.37
CA LYS A 20 2.65 -3.73 -14.20
C LYS A 20 2.64 -5.11 -13.57
N GLY A 21 3.30 -5.27 -12.42
CA GLY A 21 3.42 -6.54 -11.70
C GLY A 21 4.63 -7.38 -12.11
N SER A 22 5.60 -6.81 -12.84
CA SER A 22 6.87 -7.48 -13.13
C SER A 22 7.77 -7.43 -11.91
N GLU A 23 8.33 -8.56 -11.50
CA GLU A 23 9.25 -8.62 -10.38
C GLU A 23 10.59 -7.96 -10.75
N LEU A 24 10.98 -6.94 -9.98
CA LEU A 24 12.23 -6.22 -10.14
C LEU A 24 13.35 -6.80 -9.26
N ALA A 25 13.01 -7.23 -8.05
CA ALA A 25 13.95 -7.78 -7.09
C ALA A 25 13.27 -8.68 -6.06
N SER A 26 14.04 -9.61 -5.49
CA SER A 26 13.62 -10.45 -4.36
C SER A 26 14.80 -10.72 -3.46
N TRP A 27 14.60 -10.54 -2.13
CA TRP A 27 15.68 -10.77 -1.15
C TRP A 27 15.12 -11.13 0.22
N ILE A 28 16.01 -11.52 1.13
CA ILE A 28 15.66 -11.83 2.51
C ILE A 28 16.45 -10.92 3.45
N GLU A 29 15.73 -10.24 4.34
CA GLU A 29 16.30 -9.49 5.45
C GLU A 29 16.12 -10.25 6.76
N ARG A 30 17.13 -10.16 7.62
CA ARG A 30 17.04 -10.68 8.97
C ARG A 30 16.81 -9.52 9.94
N LEU A 31 15.71 -9.59 10.68
CA LEU A 31 15.49 -8.63 11.76
C LEU A 31 16.49 -8.86 12.90
N PRO A 32 16.94 -7.80 13.57
CA PRO A 32 17.79 -7.91 14.74
C PRO A 32 17.14 -8.78 15.83
N ASP A 33 17.96 -9.52 16.58
CA ASP A 33 17.49 -10.42 17.65
C ASP A 33 16.96 -9.68 18.90
N SER A 34 17.01 -8.37 18.90
CA SER A 34 16.44 -7.50 19.95
C SER A 34 15.26 -6.71 19.38
N ALA A 35 14.39 -6.21 20.25
CA ALA A 35 13.30 -5.28 19.87
C ALA A 35 13.88 -3.96 19.31
N ALA A 36 14.39 -4.02 18.10
CA ALA A 36 15.03 -2.92 17.39
C ALA A 36 14.22 -2.57 16.15
N GLY A 37 14.18 -1.29 15.82
CA GLY A 37 13.64 -0.84 14.55
C GLY A 37 14.57 -1.23 13.40
N PHE A 38 13.98 -1.62 12.28
CA PHE A 38 14.66 -1.84 11.02
C PHE A 38 14.00 -0.96 9.96
N ALA A 39 14.80 -0.23 9.19
CA ALA A 39 14.29 0.64 8.12
C ALA A 39 14.71 0.10 6.76
N ILE A 40 13.80 0.15 5.82
CA ILE A 40 14.05 -0.10 4.40
C ILE A 40 13.91 1.23 3.69
N ASP A 41 14.96 1.65 3.02
CA ASP A 41 15.02 2.89 2.27
C ASP A 41 14.89 2.62 0.76
N SER A 42 13.97 3.32 0.10
CA SER A 42 13.68 3.12 -1.32
C SER A 42 14.86 3.51 -2.22
N GLU A 43 15.61 4.52 -1.86
CA GLU A 43 16.80 4.94 -2.62
C GLU A 43 17.91 3.89 -2.53
N GLN A 44 18.13 3.32 -1.34
CA GLN A 44 19.09 2.25 -1.15
C GLN A 44 18.71 0.99 -1.95
N ILE A 45 17.43 0.61 -1.95
CA ILE A 45 16.93 -0.52 -2.76
C ILE A 45 17.22 -0.26 -4.24
N ARG A 46 16.86 0.92 -4.74
CA ARG A 46 17.08 1.28 -6.15
C ARG A 46 18.55 1.20 -6.54
N LYS A 47 19.45 1.68 -5.69
CA LYS A 47 20.90 1.58 -5.90
C LYS A 47 21.39 0.12 -5.88
N THR A 48 20.88 -0.68 -4.95
CA THR A 48 21.30 -2.09 -4.78
C THR A 48 20.90 -2.96 -5.97
N TYR A 49 19.71 -2.73 -6.51
CA TYR A 49 19.15 -3.55 -7.59
C TYR A 49 19.17 -2.88 -8.96
N ASP A 50 19.88 -1.75 -9.08
CA ASP A 50 20.04 -0.98 -10.32
C ASP A 50 18.70 -0.67 -11.01
N THR A 51 17.71 -0.25 -10.22
CA THR A 51 16.40 0.15 -10.72
C THR A 51 16.33 1.67 -10.84
N GLY A 52 15.85 2.17 -11.98
CA GLY A 52 15.49 3.59 -12.12
C GLY A 52 14.29 3.96 -11.26
N PRO A 53 13.82 5.22 -11.30
CA PRO A 53 12.57 5.61 -10.68
C PRO A 53 11.39 4.79 -11.25
N PHE A 54 10.54 4.28 -10.38
CA PHE A 54 9.36 3.52 -10.78
C PHE A 54 8.24 3.66 -9.75
N THR A 55 7.02 3.41 -10.18
CA THR A 55 5.87 3.17 -9.31
C THR A 55 5.67 1.66 -9.21
N GLY A 56 5.38 1.17 -8.01
CA GLY A 56 5.19 -0.26 -7.82
C GLY A 56 4.81 -0.61 -6.39
N GLN A 57 5.02 -1.84 -5.99
CA GLN A 57 4.75 -2.31 -4.65
C GLN A 57 5.91 -3.13 -4.08
N LEU A 58 6.13 -2.98 -2.79
CA LEU A 58 7.01 -3.84 -2.02
C LEU A 58 6.16 -4.84 -1.25
N PHE A 59 6.28 -6.10 -1.59
CA PHE A 59 5.61 -7.20 -0.93
C PHE A 59 6.50 -7.77 0.18
N ILE A 60 5.98 -7.90 1.38
CA ILE A 60 6.77 -8.29 2.54
C ILE A 60 6.11 -9.48 3.23
N HIS A 61 6.81 -10.60 3.25
CA HIS A 61 6.40 -11.79 4.00
C HIS A 61 7.26 -11.97 5.23
N VAL A 62 6.61 -12.21 6.36
CA VAL A 62 7.28 -12.59 7.59
C VAL A 62 7.53 -14.10 7.58
N LEU A 63 8.81 -14.50 7.65
CA LEU A 63 9.23 -15.89 7.72
C LEU A 63 9.62 -16.26 9.15
N ASN A 64 9.32 -17.50 9.54
CA ASN A 64 9.63 -18.05 10.86
C ASN A 64 9.00 -17.30 12.03
N ALA A 65 7.91 -16.58 11.81
CA ALA A 65 7.11 -16.03 12.89
C ALA A 65 6.30 -17.15 13.55
N THR A 66 6.25 -17.15 14.86
CA THR A 66 5.37 -18.02 15.65
C THR A 66 4.12 -17.24 16.08
N GLY A 67 3.07 -17.91 16.53
CA GLY A 67 1.75 -17.27 16.76
C GLY A 67 1.71 -16.12 17.76
N HIS A 68 2.81 -15.83 18.45
CA HIS A 68 2.95 -14.69 19.37
C HIS A 68 3.87 -13.57 18.85
N ASP A 69 4.45 -13.76 17.67
CA ASP A 69 5.36 -12.78 17.10
C ASP A 69 4.55 -11.69 16.41
N VAL A 70 4.78 -10.46 16.83
CA VAL A 70 4.13 -9.27 16.24
C VAL A 70 5.18 -8.45 15.52
N VAL A 71 4.95 -8.24 14.24
CA VAL A 71 5.73 -7.29 13.43
C VAL A 71 4.84 -6.09 13.16
N LYS A 72 5.27 -4.93 13.60
CA LYS A 72 4.64 -3.63 13.32
C LYS A 72 5.44 -2.92 12.24
N TYR A 73 4.76 -2.24 11.34
CA TYR A 73 5.41 -1.43 10.33
C TYR A 73 4.78 -0.04 10.21
N ALA A 74 5.56 0.89 9.70
CA ALA A 74 5.10 2.19 9.26
C ALA A 74 5.73 2.50 7.90
N LEU A 75 5.01 3.25 7.09
CA LEU A 75 5.47 3.76 5.81
C LEU A 75 5.57 5.27 5.92
N ASP A 76 6.77 5.79 5.73
CA ASP A 76 7.04 7.22 5.63
C ASP A 76 7.25 7.57 4.15
N VAL A 77 6.51 8.54 3.67
CA VAL A 77 6.61 9.05 2.30
C VAL A 77 7.03 10.50 2.37
N TYR A 78 8.14 10.83 1.73
CA TYR A 78 8.70 12.18 1.64
C TYR A 78 8.52 12.70 0.21
N ASP A 79 8.35 14.01 0.06
CA ASP A 79 8.55 14.65 -1.23
C ASP A 79 10.04 14.75 -1.59
N ASP A 80 10.33 15.16 -2.84
CA ASP A 80 11.70 15.22 -3.33
C ASP A 80 12.56 16.27 -2.58
N ASP A 81 11.94 17.29 -2.01
CA ASP A 81 12.60 18.35 -1.25
C ASP A 81 12.72 18.00 0.24
N GLY A 82 12.00 16.98 0.71
CA GLY A 82 11.98 16.51 2.11
C GLY A 82 11.20 17.43 3.06
N ASP A 83 10.44 18.36 2.52
CA ASP A 83 9.69 19.35 3.30
C ASP A 83 8.34 18.81 3.76
N THR A 84 7.81 17.79 3.09
CA THR A 84 6.54 17.14 3.46
C THR A 84 6.75 15.67 3.80
N LEU A 85 6.04 15.22 4.84
CA LEU A 85 6.04 13.85 5.31
C LEU A 85 4.61 13.35 5.44
N SER A 86 4.31 12.22 4.80
CA SER A 86 3.13 11.43 5.09
C SER A 86 3.55 10.12 5.74
N CYS A 87 3.01 9.84 6.91
CA CYS A 87 3.26 8.61 7.65
C CYS A 87 1.98 7.77 7.74
N THR A 88 2.07 6.52 7.33
CA THR A 88 1.00 5.53 7.44
C THR A 88 1.53 4.32 8.19
N HIS A 89 0.80 3.85 9.20
CA HIS A 89 1.13 2.61 9.89
C HIS A 89 0.16 1.49 9.53
N ASP A 90 0.53 0.26 9.91
CA ASP A 90 -0.33 -0.91 9.75
C ASP A 90 -1.68 -0.69 10.43
N ALA A 91 -2.72 -0.77 9.66
CA ALA A 91 -4.11 -0.65 10.07
C ALA A 91 -4.85 -1.97 9.93
N ASN A 92 -4.24 -3.11 10.03
CA ASN A 92 -4.84 -4.45 10.04
C ASN A 92 -6.34 -4.46 9.66
N ALA A 93 -6.63 -4.15 8.41
CA ALA A 93 -7.99 -4.23 7.93
C ALA A 93 -8.37 -5.69 7.76
N TRP A 94 -9.43 -6.14 8.42
CA TRP A 94 -10.03 -7.42 8.13
C TRP A 94 -10.63 -7.40 6.73
N PRO A 95 -10.61 -8.50 5.99
CA PRO A 95 -11.31 -8.59 4.72
C PRO A 95 -12.76 -8.18 4.90
N ALA A 96 -13.20 -7.22 4.10
CA ALA A 96 -14.55 -6.69 4.12
C ALA A 96 -14.98 -6.33 2.69
N GLU A 97 -16.28 -6.35 2.44
CA GLU A 97 -16.87 -5.92 1.17
C GLU A 97 -16.97 -4.39 1.07
N LEU A 98 -16.85 -3.70 2.22
CA LEU A 98 -17.00 -2.26 2.33
C LEU A 98 -15.96 -1.69 3.30
N TYR A 99 -15.25 -0.69 2.85
CA TYR A 99 -14.31 0.11 3.66
C TYR A 99 -14.74 1.57 3.62
N ALA A 100 -14.77 2.22 4.77
CA ALA A 100 -15.14 3.63 4.92
C ALA A 100 -13.98 4.46 5.46
N GLY A 101 -14.08 5.78 5.29
CA GLY A 101 -13.17 6.75 5.92
C GLY A 101 -12.09 7.33 5.01
N LEU A 102 -12.14 7.08 3.71
CA LEU A 102 -11.31 7.85 2.76
C LEU A 102 -11.94 9.25 2.59
N PRO A 103 -11.23 10.35 2.91
CA PRO A 103 -11.79 11.68 2.73
C PRO A 103 -11.83 12.07 1.25
N ALA A 104 -12.85 12.85 0.86
CA ALA A 104 -12.82 13.55 -0.42
C ALA A 104 -11.75 14.67 -0.38
N PRO A 105 -11.10 15.00 -1.52
CA PRO A 105 -10.10 16.05 -1.55
C PRO A 105 -10.70 17.43 -1.26
N ASP A 106 -9.97 18.28 -0.55
CA ASP A 106 -10.28 19.70 -0.42
C ASP A 106 -9.74 20.49 -1.63
N THR A 107 -10.06 21.78 -1.68
CA THR A 107 -9.59 22.67 -2.74
C THR A 107 -8.07 22.71 -2.80
N GLY A 108 -7.51 22.34 -3.95
CA GLY A 108 -6.08 22.29 -4.15
C GLY A 108 -5.40 21.01 -3.66
N GLU A 109 -6.13 20.11 -3.03
CA GLU A 109 -5.62 18.80 -2.61
C GLU A 109 -5.79 17.75 -3.70
N ARG A 110 -4.90 16.77 -3.65
CA ARG A 110 -4.98 15.56 -4.46
C ARG A 110 -4.95 14.33 -3.56
N VAL A 111 -5.98 13.52 -3.65
CA VAL A 111 -6.08 12.24 -2.94
C VAL A 111 -5.94 11.11 -3.95
N THR A 112 -4.97 10.24 -3.76
CA THR A 112 -4.75 9.06 -4.60
C THR A 112 -5.00 7.80 -3.78
N LEU A 113 -5.97 6.98 -4.19
CA LEU A 113 -6.16 5.64 -3.66
C LEU A 113 -5.23 4.67 -4.42
N TRP A 114 -4.29 4.07 -3.71
CA TRP A 114 -3.43 3.04 -4.25
C TRP A 114 -4.06 1.66 -4.07
N ILE A 115 -4.33 1.00 -5.18
CA ILE A 115 -4.81 -0.37 -5.25
C ILE A 115 -3.62 -1.25 -5.60
N GLN A 116 -3.31 -2.20 -4.73
CA GLN A 116 -2.19 -3.12 -4.89
C GLN A 116 -2.72 -4.54 -4.94
N ASN A 117 -2.56 -5.20 -6.07
CA ASN A 117 -2.91 -6.60 -6.20
C ASN A 117 -1.76 -7.47 -5.66
N SER A 118 -1.93 -8.04 -4.49
CA SER A 118 -0.93 -8.91 -3.85
C SER A 118 -1.10 -10.39 -4.21
N HIS A 119 -1.98 -10.73 -5.16
CA HIS A 119 -2.30 -12.09 -5.54
C HIS A 119 -1.75 -12.47 -6.93
N PRO A 120 -1.54 -13.78 -7.18
CA PRO A 120 -1.13 -14.29 -8.50
C PRO A 120 -2.28 -14.30 -9.52
N THR A 121 -3.47 -13.84 -9.14
CA THR A 121 -4.64 -13.72 -10.00
C THR A 121 -4.98 -12.26 -10.22
N LYS A 122 -5.52 -11.91 -11.37
CA LYS A 122 -5.95 -10.53 -11.64
C LYS A 122 -7.16 -10.14 -10.79
N ILE A 123 -7.25 -8.87 -10.43
CA ILE A 123 -8.49 -8.25 -9.97
C ILE A 123 -9.29 -7.87 -11.21
N PRO A 124 -10.51 -8.41 -11.40
CA PRO A 124 -11.31 -8.10 -12.58
C PRO A 124 -11.77 -6.64 -12.60
N SER A 125 -12.03 -6.12 -13.80
CA SER A 125 -12.69 -4.82 -13.97
C SER A 125 -14.04 -4.81 -13.22
N ASN A 126 -14.43 -3.63 -12.75
CA ASN A 126 -15.66 -3.40 -11.98
C ASN A 126 -15.74 -4.08 -10.59
N SER A 127 -14.67 -4.77 -10.15
CA SER A 127 -14.62 -5.36 -8.80
C SER A 127 -14.48 -4.28 -7.71
N ILE A 128 -13.85 -3.16 -8.04
CA ILE A 128 -13.62 -2.06 -7.10
C ILE A 128 -14.56 -0.92 -7.40
N GLY A 129 -15.28 -0.49 -6.38
CA GLY A 129 -16.21 0.63 -6.45
C GLY A 129 -15.88 1.72 -5.43
N LEU A 130 -16.22 2.96 -5.78
CA LEU A 130 -16.16 4.11 -4.90
C LEU A 130 -17.50 4.82 -4.90
N ASN A 131 -17.97 5.21 -3.74
CA ASN A 131 -19.19 6.03 -3.62
C ASN A 131 -19.06 7.01 -2.45
N ARG A 132 -19.84 8.08 -2.50
CA ARG A 132 -20.06 8.90 -1.32
C ARG A 132 -20.64 8.02 -0.20
N MET A 133 -20.15 8.16 0.99
CA MET A 133 -20.63 7.40 2.16
C MET A 133 -22.13 7.50 2.31
N GLY A 134 -22.81 6.36 2.30
CA GLY A 134 -24.27 6.25 2.35
C GLY A 134 -25.00 6.48 1.02
N SER A 135 -24.29 6.75 -0.09
CA SER A 135 -24.90 6.84 -1.43
C SER A 135 -25.02 5.46 -2.08
N ARG A 136 -25.97 5.34 -3.02
CA ARG A 136 -26.11 4.16 -3.88
C ARG A 136 -25.44 4.32 -5.23
N ASP A 137 -25.00 5.53 -5.56
CA ASP A 137 -24.34 5.84 -6.84
C ASP A 137 -22.87 5.45 -6.71
N VAL A 138 -22.47 4.41 -7.42
CA VAL A 138 -21.13 3.82 -7.32
C VAL A 138 -20.36 4.05 -8.60
N PHE A 139 -19.21 4.72 -8.50
CA PHE A 139 -18.19 4.69 -9.55
C PHE A 139 -17.52 3.33 -9.55
N ARG A 140 -17.43 2.66 -10.68
CA ARG A 140 -16.74 1.38 -10.84
C ARG A 140 -15.44 1.56 -11.61
N PHE A 141 -14.35 0.99 -11.07
CA PHE A 141 -13.07 0.97 -11.76
C PHE A 141 -13.11 -0.06 -12.91
N GLU A 142 -13.06 0.41 -14.16
CA GLU A 142 -13.36 -0.39 -15.36
C GLU A 142 -12.17 -1.17 -15.93
N LYS A 143 -11.01 -1.19 -15.25
CA LYS A 143 -9.82 -1.89 -15.73
C LYS A 143 -9.51 -3.10 -14.88
N ASP A 144 -8.99 -4.14 -15.52
CA ASP A 144 -8.35 -5.26 -14.82
C ASP A 144 -7.04 -4.77 -14.17
N ILE A 145 -6.74 -5.26 -12.97
CA ILE A 145 -5.43 -5.07 -12.35
C ILE A 145 -4.70 -6.41 -12.38
N ALA A 146 -3.62 -6.47 -13.14
CA ALA A 146 -2.82 -7.67 -13.32
C ALA A 146 -2.27 -8.23 -11.99
N PRO A 147 -1.86 -9.51 -11.93
CA PRO A 147 -1.19 -10.05 -10.76
C PRO A 147 0.01 -9.20 -10.34
N PHE A 148 0.12 -8.92 -9.06
CA PHE A 148 1.20 -8.11 -8.44
C PHE A 148 1.34 -6.67 -8.99
N ALA A 149 0.37 -6.20 -9.77
CA ALA A 149 0.35 -4.83 -10.29
C ALA A 149 -0.23 -3.84 -9.26
N SER A 150 0.13 -2.56 -9.44
CA SER A 150 -0.38 -1.45 -8.63
C SER A 150 -1.06 -0.42 -9.51
N HIS A 151 -2.13 0.20 -9.01
CA HIS A 151 -2.85 1.25 -9.71
C HIS A 151 -3.18 2.40 -8.76
N GLY A 152 -2.77 3.63 -9.12
CA GLY A 152 -3.18 4.84 -8.42
C GLY A 152 -4.44 5.41 -9.04
N LEU A 153 -5.50 5.53 -8.26
CA LEU A 153 -6.78 6.09 -8.66
C LEU A 153 -6.93 7.49 -8.05
N ASP A 154 -6.99 8.50 -8.91
CA ASP A 154 -7.24 9.88 -8.50
C ASP A 154 -8.71 10.03 -8.08
N ILE A 155 -8.93 10.34 -6.81
CA ILE A 155 -10.26 10.43 -6.23
C ILE A 155 -11.02 11.62 -6.77
N GLY A 156 -10.38 12.77 -6.91
CA GLY A 156 -11.01 13.97 -7.44
C GLY A 156 -11.47 13.80 -8.89
N ALA A 157 -10.69 13.08 -9.71
CA ALA A 157 -11.07 12.76 -11.08
C ALA A 157 -12.18 11.70 -11.16
N SER A 158 -12.23 10.74 -10.23
CA SER A 158 -13.22 9.66 -10.20
C SER A 158 -14.58 10.11 -9.66
N LEU A 159 -14.58 11.02 -8.70
CA LEU A 159 -15.75 11.54 -8.00
C LEU A 159 -15.69 13.07 -7.92
N PRO A 160 -15.72 13.77 -9.08
CA PRO A 160 -15.49 15.22 -9.13
C PRO A 160 -16.56 16.06 -8.43
N GLN A 161 -17.70 15.48 -8.09
CA GLN A 161 -18.79 16.13 -7.37
C GLN A 161 -18.61 16.12 -5.84
N LEU A 162 -17.62 15.39 -5.33
CA LEU A 162 -17.36 15.28 -3.90
C LEU A 162 -16.22 16.20 -3.48
N SER A 163 -16.35 16.79 -2.29
CA SER A 163 -15.33 17.62 -1.66
C SER A 163 -15.33 17.41 -0.16
N TRP A 164 -14.22 17.75 0.50
CA TRP A 164 -14.16 17.80 1.96
C TRP A 164 -15.34 18.64 2.53
N PRO A 165 -16.03 18.20 3.62
CA PRO A 165 -15.68 17.07 4.51
C PRO A 165 -16.38 15.74 4.19
N GLU A 166 -16.82 15.52 2.96
CA GLU A 166 -17.49 14.28 2.57
C GLU A 166 -16.53 13.08 2.69
N GLN A 167 -17.10 11.92 2.99
CA GLN A 167 -16.37 10.66 3.13
C GLN A 167 -16.74 9.72 2.01
N ILE A 168 -15.79 8.90 1.61
CA ILE A 168 -15.90 7.94 0.53
C ILE A 168 -15.84 6.53 1.10
N GLU A 169 -16.73 5.69 0.63
CA GLU A 169 -16.70 4.24 0.84
C GLU A 169 -16.02 3.56 -0.32
N ILE A 170 -15.24 2.54 -0.02
CA ILE A 170 -14.57 1.67 -0.97
C ILE A 170 -15.26 0.32 -0.92
N GLN A 171 -15.72 -0.18 -2.06
CA GLN A 171 -16.31 -1.50 -2.24
C GLN A 171 -15.28 -2.39 -2.95
N ALA A 172 -15.05 -3.61 -2.45
CA ALA A 172 -14.09 -4.57 -3.00
C ALA A 172 -14.68 -6.00 -3.05
#